data_4e55323616a7c1a9b06fb1b1bc58a4d2
#
_entry.id   4e55323616a7c1a9b06fb1b1bc58a4d2
#
_cell.length_a   1.000
_cell.length_b   1.000
_cell.length_c   1.000
_cell.angle_alpha   90.00
_cell.angle_beta   90.00
_cell.angle_gamma   90.00
#
_symmetry.space_group_name_H-M   'P 1'
#
loop_
_entity.id
_entity.type
_entity.pdbx_description
1 polymer ?
#
loop_
_entity_poly.entity_id
_entity_poly.type
_entity_poly.pdbx_seq_one_letter_code
_entity_poly.pdbx_strand_id
1 'polypeptide(L)'
;MAGTMRAERFYADTKSVVIEDVPIPEPGPGEVLVKVAFCGICHSDLSLITGNFPAQLPVVTQGHEASGTIAALGPGVNGWSEGDPVVVPAGRPCLDCPNCRRGEFSNCLRIRLMAFAYDGAWAEYTVAQAAGLTRVPDNVPLEQAAILADAVATPFGAVVRTGKVAVGESVGVWGVGGVGTHIVQLARLVGAAPIVAVDINPVVRDRALELGADHALDSRDPELKDKLHAITRGRNLDVAFDAVGLKSTFEQALDCLTVGGRLVAVGMSAESPTVGPTSMFGLSKKQVLGHLGYQNVDIETLARLVSLGRLDLSRSISRVIPLEDVRDGIAALEHAEGNPIRILLQP
;
A
#
# COMPACT_ATOMS: atom_id res chain seq x y z
N MET A 1 -6.20 -0.35 -30.52
CA MET A 1 -7.10 0.78 -30.85
C MET A 1 -6.24 1.96 -31.28
N ALA A 2 -6.44 2.51 -32.48
CA ALA A 2 -5.74 3.73 -32.87
C ALA A 2 -6.49 4.94 -32.28
N GLY A 3 -5.82 5.73 -31.47
CA GLY A 3 -6.40 6.92 -30.84
C GLY A 3 -5.48 7.47 -29.76
N THR A 4 -5.90 8.57 -29.16
CA THR A 4 -5.26 9.18 -27.99
C THR A 4 -6.12 8.98 -26.75
N MET A 5 -5.49 9.05 -25.59
CA MET A 5 -6.12 9.03 -24.28
C MET A 5 -5.55 10.16 -23.43
N ARG A 6 -6.29 10.61 -22.45
CA ARG A 6 -5.75 11.52 -21.43
C ARG A 6 -4.96 10.72 -20.39
N ALA A 7 -3.81 11.23 -20.05
CA ALA A 7 -2.95 10.68 -19.03
C ALA A 7 -2.26 11.79 -18.24
N GLU A 8 -2.04 11.54 -16.97
CA GLU A 8 -1.07 12.31 -16.21
C GLU A 8 0.34 11.97 -16.68
N ARG A 9 1.20 13.00 -16.76
CA ARG A 9 2.63 12.83 -17.08
C ARG A 9 3.48 13.56 -16.05
N PHE A 10 4.30 12.81 -15.34
CA PHE A 10 5.33 13.34 -14.47
C PHE A 10 6.65 13.49 -15.23
N TYR A 11 7.20 14.69 -15.25
CA TYR A 11 8.49 15.05 -15.84
C TYR A 11 9.54 15.13 -14.74
N ALA A 12 10.52 14.22 -14.76
CA ALA A 12 11.51 14.09 -13.68
C ALA A 12 12.47 15.28 -13.57
N ASP A 13 12.78 15.95 -14.67
CA ASP A 13 13.69 17.10 -14.74
C ASP A 13 13.08 18.37 -14.14
N THR A 14 11.80 18.63 -14.42
CA THR A 14 11.07 19.81 -13.95
C THR A 14 10.23 19.52 -12.71
N LYS A 15 10.06 18.24 -12.33
CA LYS A 15 9.14 17.76 -11.29
C LYS A 15 7.70 18.21 -11.53
N SER A 16 7.32 18.39 -12.79
CA SER A 16 5.98 18.82 -13.16
C SER A 16 5.05 17.65 -13.39
N VAL A 17 3.81 17.82 -12.95
CA VAL A 17 2.67 16.92 -13.17
C VAL A 17 1.70 17.62 -14.11
N VAL A 18 1.45 17.06 -15.28
CA VAL A 18 0.57 17.65 -16.30
C VAL A 18 -0.37 16.59 -16.88
N ILE A 19 -1.54 17.02 -17.35
CA ILE A 19 -2.46 16.15 -18.11
C ILE A 19 -2.19 16.40 -19.59
N GLU A 20 -1.98 15.31 -20.33
CA GLU A 20 -1.68 15.35 -21.78
C GLU A 20 -2.48 14.29 -22.54
N ASP A 21 -2.68 14.55 -23.83
CA ASP A 21 -3.16 13.53 -24.77
C ASP A 21 -1.97 12.72 -25.27
N VAL A 22 -1.98 11.42 -24.95
CA VAL A 22 -0.94 10.47 -25.37
C VAL A 22 -1.56 9.34 -26.18
N PRO A 23 -0.79 8.63 -27.02
CA PRO A 23 -1.31 7.46 -27.74
C PRO A 23 -1.83 6.39 -26.77
N ILE A 24 -2.98 5.76 -27.08
CA ILE A 24 -3.45 4.59 -26.34
C ILE A 24 -2.41 3.46 -26.54
N PRO A 25 -1.86 2.87 -25.47
CA PRO A 25 -0.86 1.82 -25.61
C PRO A 25 -1.47 0.52 -26.17
N GLU A 26 -0.69 -0.23 -26.94
CA GLU A 26 -1.09 -1.56 -27.41
C GLU A 26 -0.54 -2.65 -26.49
N PRO A 27 -1.37 -3.63 -26.06
CA PRO A 27 -0.90 -4.72 -25.24
C PRO A 27 -0.03 -5.69 -26.03
N GLY A 28 1.17 -5.96 -25.53
CA GLY A 28 2.10 -6.94 -26.08
C GLY A 28 1.72 -8.40 -25.77
N PRO A 29 2.57 -9.38 -26.16
CA PRO A 29 2.33 -10.79 -25.84
C PRO A 29 2.19 -11.02 -24.32
N GLY A 30 1.10 -11.67 -23.90
CA GLY A 30 0.78 -11.94 -22.50
C GLY A 30 0.31 -10.73 -21.70
N GLU A 31 0.06 -9.60 -22.33
CA GLU A 31 -0.46 -8.38 -21.71
C GLU A 31 -1.92 -8.12 -22.12
N VAL A 32 -2.60 -7.30 -21.34
CA VAL A 32 -3.93 -6.78 -21.66
C VAL A 32 -3.92 -5.26 -21.57
N LEU A 33 -4.80 -4.62 -22.33
CA LEU A 33 -5.15 -3.22 -22.16
C LEU A 33 -6.31 -3.14 -21.17
N VAL A 34 -6.15 -2.38 -20.11
CA VAL A 34 -7.19 -2.13 -19.09
C VAL A 34 -7.71 -0.72 -19.26
N LYS A 35 -9.02 -0.57 -19.42
CA LYS A 35 -9.71 0.72 -19.24
C LYS A 35 -9.81 0.97 -17.75
N VAL A 36 -9.11 1.98 -17.26
CA VAL A 36 -9.06 2.32 -15.84
C VAL A 36 -10.41 2.86 -15.39
N ALA A 37 -10.93 2.31 -14.30
CA ALA A 37 -12.12 2.83 -13.66
C ALA A 37 -11.73 3.76 -12.49
N PHE A 38 -10.78 3.34 -11.68
CA PHE A 38 -10.27 4.12 -10.54
C PHE A 38 -8.79 3.83 -10.33
N CYS A 39 -8.04 4.85 -9.89
CA CYS A 39 -6.66 4.70 -9.45
C CYS A 39 -6.38 5.55 -8.20
N GLY A 40 -5.76 4.95 -7.18
CA GLY A 40 -5.42 5.62 -5.93
C GLY A 40 -4.26 6.59 -6.05
N ILE A 41 -4.24 7.60 -5.16
CA ILE A 41 -3.09 8.48 -4.92
C ILE A 41 -2.39 8.02 -3.64
N CYS A 42 -1.10 7.69 -3.73
CA CYS A 42 -0.27 7.16 -2.65
C CYS A 42 0.86 8.12 -2.27
N HIS A 43 1.36 8.04 -1.02
CA HIS A 43 2.54 8.79 -0.61
C HIS A 43 3.80 8.43 -1.40
N SER A 44 3.88 7.25 -2.00
CA SER A 44 4.98 6.89 -2.89
C SER A 44 4.98 7.69 -4.20
N ASP A 45 3.80 8.13 -4.69
CA ASP A 45 3.71 9.06 -5.82
C ASP A 45 4.26 10.44 -5.43
N LEU A 46 3.93 10.93 -4.22
CA LEU A 46 4.53 12.15 -3.68
C LEU A 46 6.05 12.03 -3.51
N SER A 47 6.53 10.86 -3.06
CA SER A 47 7.96 10.61 -2.88
C SER A 47 8.72 10.68 -4.22
N LEU A 48 8.11 10.28 -5.32
CA LEU A 48 8.66 10.45 -6.66
C LEU A 48 8.71 11.93 -7.06
N ILE A 49 7.61 12.68 -6.86
CA ILE A 49 7.48 14.11 -7.19
C ILE A 49 8.48 14.95 -6.37
N THR A 50 8.61 14.70 -5.08
CA THR A 50 9.54 15.43 -4.20
C THR A 50 11.00 15.04 -4.44
N GLY A 51 11.25 13.86 -5.04
CA GLY A 51 12.59 13.33 -5.30
C GLY A 51 13.16 12.50 -4.13
N ASN A 52 12.35 12.17 -3.12
CA ASN A 52 12.72 11.23 -2.07
C ASN A 52 12.89 9.80 -2.62
N PHE A 53 12.21 9.51 -3.73
CA PHE A 53 12.40 8.30 -4.52
C PHE A 53 12.93 8.69 -5.92
N PRO A 54 14.04 8.10 -6.39
CA PRO A 54 14.61 8.50 -7.68
C PRO A 54 13.73 8.06 -8.84
N ALA A 55 13.47 8.97 -9.78
CA ALA A 55 12.80 8.65 -11.02
C ALA A 55 13.68 7.72 -11.88
N GLN A 56 13.08 6.64 -12.39
CA GLN A 56 13.75 5.68 -13.28
C GLN A 56 13.59 6.04 -14.76
N LEU A 57 12.59 6.87 -15.07
CA LEU A 57 12.28 7.35 -16.41
C LEU A 57 12.25 8.88 -16.43
N PRO A 58 12.65 9.53 -17.55
CA PRO A 58 12.58 10.99 -17.68
C PRO A 58 11.14 11.51 -17.66
N VAL A 59 10.21 10.72 -18.19
CA VAL A 59 8.77 11.00 -18.17
C VAL A 59 8.03 9.69 -17.88
N VAL A 60 7.05 9.73 -16.98
CA VAL A 60 6.25 8.56 -16.64
C VAL A 60 4.83 8.97 -16.24
N THR A 61 3.83 8.17 -16.59
CA THR A 61 2.49 8.26 -15.98
C THR A 61 2.52 7.63 -14.60
N GLN A 62 2.09 8.35 -13.57
CA GLN A 62 2.03 7.84 -12.20
C GLN A 62 0.79 6.95 -11.95
N GLY A 63 0.61 6.50 -10.71
CA GLY A 63 -0.52 5.67 -10.28
C GLY A 63 -0.25 4.17 -10.43
N HIS A 64 -0.25 3.48 -9.29
CA HIS A 64 0.06 2.05 -9.18
C HIS A 64 -0.97 1.26 -8.38
N GLU A 65 -2.14 1.85 -8.14
CA GLU A 65 -3.21 1.30 -7.31
C GLU A 65 -4.54 1.35 -8.10
N ALA A 66 -4.72 0.43 -9.06
CA ALA A 66 -5.77 0.55 -10.06
C ALA A 66 -6.71 -0.64 -10.17
N SER A 67 -7.97 -0.33 -10.51
CA SER A 67 -8.97 -1.25 -11.01
C SER A 67 -9.56 -0.76 -12.33
N GLY A 68 -10.14 -1.67 -13.09
CA GLY A 68 -10.79 -1.33 -14.34
C GLY A 68 -11.39 -2.54 -15.02
N THR A 69 -11.60 -2.43 -16.34
CA THR A 69 -12.11 -3.52 -17.17
C THR A 69 -11.15 -3.77 -18.34
N ILE A 70 -10.99 -5.02 -18.74
CA ILE A 70 -10.17 -5.38 -19.88
C ILE A 70 -10.78 -4.80 -21.15
N ALA A 71 -10.04 -3.97 -21.88
CA ALA A 71 -10.46 -3.32 -23.12
C ALA A 71 -9.92 -4.03 -24.36
N ALA A 72 -8.77 -4.71 -24.26
CA ALA A 72 -8.21 -5.51 -25.35
C ALA A 72 -7.24 -6.57 -24.79
N LEU A 73 -7.09 -7.67 -25.52
CA LEU A 73 -6.18 -8.77 -25.19
C LEU A 73 -5.00 -8.75 -26.15
N GLY A 74 -3.79 -8.83 -25.62
CA GLY A 74 -2.58 -9.04 -26.39
C GLY A 74 -2.42 -10.50 -26.85
N PRO A 75 -1.48 -10.78 -27.75
CA PRO A 75 -1.24 -12.12 -28.25
C PRO A 75 -0.93 -13.13 -27.14
N GLY A 76 -1.54 -14.32 -27.20
CA GLY A 76 -1.29 -15.42 -26.28
C GLY A 76 -1.96 -15.30 -24.92
N VAL A 77 -2.77 -14.30 -24.67
CA VAL A 77 -3.58 -14.19 -23.45
C VAL A 77 -4.72 -15.19 -23.48
N ASN A 78 -4.86 -15.98 -22.40
CA ASN A 78 -5.92 -16.95 -22.22
C ASN A 78 -6.56 -16.78 -20.83
N GLY A 79 -7.82 -17.20 -20.67
CA GLY A 79 -8.56 -17.14 -19.40
C GLY A 79 -9.13 -15.76 -19.07
N TRP A 80 -8.99 -14.80 -19.96
CA TRP A 80 -9.53 -13.44 -19.85
C TRP A 80 -10.36 -13.09 -21.09
N SER A 81 -11.32 -12.19 -20.91
CA SER A 81 -12.18 -11.64 -21.96
C SER A 81 -12.26 -10.12 -21.85
N GLU A 82 -12.54 -9.43 -22.94
CA GLU A 82 -12.92 -8.02 -22.91
C GLU A 82 -14.17 -7.82 -22.04
N GLY A 83 -14.15 -6.77 -21.22
CA GLY A 83 -15.18 -6.49 -20.25
C GLY A 83 -14.95 -7.11 -18.86
N ASP A 84 -14.00 -8.04 -18.69
CA ASP A 84 -13.69 -8.62 -17.39
C ASP A 84 -13.21 -7.54 -16.40
N PRO A 85 -13.84 -7.43 -15.20
CA PRO A 85 -13.39 -6.49 -14.17
C PRO A 85 -12.13 -7.02 -13.47
N VAL A 86 -11.13 -6.15 -13.31
CA VAL A 86 -9.81 -6.55 -12.81
C VAL A 86 -9.20 -5.54 -11.84
N VAL A 87 -8.39 -6.06 -10.90
CA VAL A 87 -7.38 -5.30 -10.15
C VAL A 87 -6.05 -5.45 -10.87
N VAL A 88 -5.34 -4.32 -11.04
CA VAL A 88 -4.03 -4.28 -11.67
C VAL A 88 -2.95 -4.26 -10.58
N PRO A 89 -2.05 -5.26 -10.51
CA PRO A 89 -0.98 -5.27 -9.50
C PRO A 89 0.08 -4.22 -9.78
N ALA A 90 0.65 -3.64 -8.73
CA ALA A 90 1.64 -2.57 -8.80
C ALA A 90 3.02 -2.99 -9.34
N GLY A 91 3.26 -4.26 -9.61
CA GLY A 91 4.56 -4.75 -10.03
C GLY A 91 4.52 -5.81 -11.12
N ARG A 92 5.54 -5.76 -11.99
CA ARG A 92 5.78 -6.77 -13.03
C ARG A 92 6.99 -7.62 -12.65
N PRO A 93 6.80 -8.86 -12.14
CA PRO A 93 7.89 -9.79 -11.91
C PRO A 93 8.46 -10.29 -13.24
N CYS A 94 9.74 -10.69 -13.24
CA CYS A 94 10.40 -11.18 -14.46
C CYS A 94 10.03 -12.64 -14.83
N LEU A 95 9.36 -13.36 -13.94
CA LEU A 95 8.88 -14.74 -14.06
C LEU A 95 9.95 -15.83 -14.25
N ASP A 96 11.24 -15.49 -14.34
CA ASP A 96 12.33 -16.43 -14.62
C ASP A 96 13.48 -16.48 -13.60
N CYS A 97 13.59 -15.51 -12.68
CA CYS A 97 14.60 -15.53 -11.63
C CYS A 97 14.30 -16.61 -10.56
N PRO A 98 15.29 -16.99 -9.72
CA PRO A 98 15.08 -18.02 -8.68
C PRO A 98 13.90 -17.75 -7.75
N ASN A 99 13.65 -16.49 -7.39
CA ASN A 99 12.52 -16.11 -6.54
C ASN A 99 11.18 -16.29 -7.26
N CYS A 100 11.08 -15.86 -8.52
CA CYS A 100 9.87 -16.06 -9.32
C CYS A 100 9.56 -17.55 -9.53
N ARG A 101 10.58 -18.38 -9.74
CA ARG A 101 10.40 -19.83 -9.90
C ARG A 101 9.89 -20.52 -8.63
N ARG A 102 10.03 -19.89 -7.46
CA ARG A 102 9.44 -20.35 -6.19
C ARG A 102 8.09 -19.71 -5.88
N GLY A 103 7.55 -18.87 -6.78
CA GLY A 103 6.30 -18.12 -6.56
C GLY A 103 6.45 -16.88 -5.68
N GLU A 104 7.67 -16.48 -5.37
CA GLU A 104 7.96 -15.30 -4.54
C GLU A 104 8.09 -14.05 -5.41
N PHE A 105 6.99 -13.62 -6.04
CA PHE A 105 7.00 -12.57 -7.06
C PHE A 105 7.37 -11.19 -6.49
N SER A 106 6.97 -10.86 -5.26
CA SER A 106 7.37 -9.61 -4.60
C SER A 106 8.87 -9.53 -4.33
N ASN A 107 9.55 -10.69 -4.22
CA ASN A 107 10.98 -10.78 -4.04
C ASN A 107 11.74 -10.93 -5.38
N CYS A 108 11.10 -10.62 -6.50
CA CYS A 108 11.71 -10.71 -7.81
C CYS A 108 12.97 -9.84 -7.91
N LEU A 109 14.10 -10.45 -8.32
CA LEU A 109 15.39 -9.74 -8.43
C LEU A 109 15.40 -8.66 -9.53
N ARG A 110 14.42 -8.66 -10.43
CA ARG A 110 14.25 -7.74 -11.55
C ARG A 110 12.81 -7.20 -11.60
N ILE A 111 12.21 -6.98 -10.44
CA ILE A 111 10.86 -6.43 -10.39
C ILE A 111 10.85 -5.03 -11.01
N ARG A 112 9.86 -4.76 -11.83
CA ARG A 112 9.58 -3.42 -12.37
C ARG A 112 8.31 -2.91 -11.70
N LEU A 113 8.41 -1.76 -11.04
CA LEU A 113 7.28 -1.15 -10.36
C LEU A 113 6.52 -0.24 -11.32
N MET A 114 5.20 -0.38 -11.32
CA MET A 114 4.26 0.48 -12.03
C MET A 114 4.39 1.92 -11.55
N ALA A 115 4.28 2.89 -12.43
CA ALA A 115 4.47 4.30 -12.15
C ALA A 115 5.91 4.76 -11.86
N PHE A 116 6.87 3.82 -11.82
CA PHE A 116 8.29 4.11 -11.57
C PHE A 116 9.18 3.61 -12.70
N ALA A 117 8.99 2.36 -13.14
CA ALA A 117 9.78 1.69 -14.17
C ALA A 117 9.03 1.53 -15.52
N TYR A 118 7.77 1.83 -15.55
CA TYR A 118 6.87 1.89 -16.72
C TYR A 118 5.62 2.68 -16.33
N ASP A 119 4.87 3.13 -17.35
CA ASP A 119 3.69 3.96 -17.20
C ASP A 119 2.62 3.31 -16.30
N GLY A 120 2.05 4.11 -15.42
CA GLY A 120 1.04 3.76 -14.44
C GLY A 120 -0.40 3.90 -14.94
N ALA A 121 -1.31 4.15 -14.01
CA ALA A 121 -2.75 4.14 -14.25
C ALA A 121 -3.46 5.48 -13.93
N TRP A 122 -2.73 6.58 -13.76
CA TRP A 122 -3.36 7.90 -13.81
C TRP A 122 -3.61 8.31 -15.26
N ALA A 123 -4.40 7.48 -15.94
CA ALA A 123 -4.73 7.57 -17.36
C ALA A 123 -6.03 6.81 -17.64
N GLU A 124 -6.66 7.09 -18.78
CA GLU A 124 -7.87 6.37 -19.21
C GLU A 124 -7.61 4.88 -19.47
N TYR A 125 -6.38 4.52 -19.88
CA TYR A 125 -5.96 3.14 -20.14
C TYR A 125 -4.57 2.87 -19.61
N THR A 126 -4.33 1.62 -19.21
CA THR A 126 -2.99 1.12 -18.84
C THR A 126 -2.78 -0.30 -19.35
N VAL A 127 -1.53 -0.69 -19.57
CA VAL A 127 -1.17 -2.07 -19.96
C VAL A 127 -0.74 -2.86 -18.73
N ALA A 128 -1.25 -4.07 -18.57
CA ALA A 128 -0.94 -4.97 -17.48
C ALA A 128 -0.57 -6.38 -17.95
N GLN A 129 0.30 -7.08 -17.20
CA GLN A 129 0.54 -8.51 -17.43
C GLN A 129 -0.69 -9.33 -17.03
N ALA A 130 -1.25 -10.10 -17.96
CA ALA A 130 -2.44 -10.93 -17.72
C ALA A 130 -2.26 -11.92 -16.57
N ALA A 131 -1.06 -12.48 -16.40
CA ALA A 131 -0.73 -13.43 -15.32
C ALA A 131 -0.74 -12.81 -13.92
N GLY A 132 -0.71 -11.49 -13.81
CA GLY A 132 -0.72 -10.78 -12.53
C GLY A 132 -2.10 -10.27 -12.11
N LEU A 133 -3.06 -10.23 -13.02
CA LEU A 133 -4.38 -9.67 -12.76
C LEU A 133 -5.18 -10.50 -11.77
N THR A 134 -5.99 -9.82 -10.97
CA THR A 134 -7.00 -10.45 -10.12
C THR A 134 -8.39 -10.06 -10.62
N ARG A 135 -9.27 -11.06 -10.82
CA ARG A 135 -10.68 -10.82 -11.17
C ARG A 135 -11.41 -10.20 -9.98
N VAL A 136 -12.14 -9.13 -10.24
CA VAL A 136 -13.01 -8.50 -9.23
C VAL A 136 -14.33 -9.29 -9.14
N PRO A 137 -14.73 -9.75 -7.94
CA PRO A 137 -16.05 -10.37 -7.76
C PRO A 137 -17.19 -9.38 -8.06
N ASP A 138 -18.31 -9.87 -8.60
CA ASP A 138 -19.44 -9.04 -9.06
C ASP A 138 -20.03 -8.12 -7.99
N ASN A 139 -19.92 -8.49 -6.72
CA ASN A 139 -20.43 -7.72 -5.59
C ASN A 139 -19.36 -6.81 -4.93
N VAL A 140 -18.19 -6.67 -5.52
CA VAL A 140 -17.12 -5.76 -5.05
C VAL A 140 -17.07 -4.54 -5.96
N PRO A 141 -17.33 -3.32 -5.43
CA PRO A 141 -17.24 -2.10 -6.22
C PRO A 141 -15.81 -1.84 -6.72
N LEU A 142 -15.67 -1.33 -7.95
CA LEU A 142 -14.35 -1.10 -8.57
C LEU A 142 -13.50 -0.07 -7.80
N GLU A 143 -14.12 0.93 -7.16
CA GLU A 143 -13.42 1.86 -6.27
C GLU A 143 -12.78 1.16 -5.07
N GLN A 144 -13.44 0.17 -4.47
CA GLN A 144 -12.86 -0.63 -3.40
C GLN A 144 -11.82 -1.63 -3.94
N ALA A 145 -12.05 -2.14 -5.15
CA ALA A 145 -11.10 -3.03 -5.82
C ALA A 145 -9.78 -2.32 -6.14
N ALA A 146 -9.80 -1.03 -6.52
CA ALA A 146 -8.60 -0.27 -6.82
C ALA A 146 -7.61 -0.27 -5.64
N ILE A 147 -8.10 0.04 -4.44
CA ILE A 147 -7.25 0.14 -3.25
C ILE A 147 -6.71 -1.21 -2.76
N LEU A 148 -7.20 -2.34 -3.29
CA LEU A 148 -6.61 -3.65 -3.03
C LEU A 148 -5.19 -3.75 -3.58
N ALA A 149 -4.87 -3.03 -4.66
CA ALA A 149 -3.60 -3.14 -5.36
C ALA A 149 -2.39 -2.58 -4.60
N ASP A 150 -2.60 -1.79 -3.54
CA ASP A 150 -1.52 -1.26 -2.68
C ASP A 150 -1.98 -1.02 -1.25
N ALA A 151 -2.92 -0.07 -1.02
CA ALA A 151 -3.30 0.40 0.32
C ALA A 151 -3.74 -0.73 1.26
N VAL A 152 -4.24 -1.85 0.71
CA VAL A 152 -4.71 -3.01 1.47
C VAL A 152 -3.76 -4.20 1.33
N ALA A 153 -3.24 -4.49 0.12
CA ALA A 153 -2.37 -5.65 -0.08
C ALA A 153 -0.99 -5.47 0.57
N THR A 154 -0.41 -4.26 0.56
CA THR A 154 0.85 -3.96 1.26
C THR A 154 0.70 -4.18 2.79
N PRO A 155 -0.33 -3.64 3.48
CA PRO A 155 -0.65 -4.02 4.85
C PRO A 155 -0.88 -5.51 5.08
N PHE A 156 -1.56 -6.20 4.17
CA PHE A 156 -1.77 -7.65 4.28
C PHE A 156 -0.43 -8.41 4.26
N GLY A 157 0.44 -8.07 3.33
CA GLY A 157 1.79 -8.60 3.28
C GLY A 157 2.59 -8.31 4.56
N ALA A 158 2.47 -7.07 5.10
CA ALA A 158 3.11 -6.68 6.35
C ALA A 158 2.62 -7.52 7.53
N VAL A 159 1.31 -7.65 7.72
CA VAL A 159 0.70 -8.34 8.86
C VAL A 159 0.89 -9.86 8.77
N VAL A 160 0.55 -10.45 7.61
CA VAL A 160 0.44 -11.91 7.47
C VAL A 160 1.78 -12.55 7.09
N ARG A 161 2.53 -11.95 6.16
CA ARG A 161 3.75 -12.57 5.61
C ARG A 161 5.02 -12.17 6.34
N THR A 162 5.21 -10.88 6.57
CA THR A 162 6.43 -10.37 7.20
C THR A 162 6.30 -10.39 8.72
N GLY A 163 5.29 -9.75 9.26
CA GLY A 163 5.00 -9.71 10.69
C GLY A 163 4.54 -11.03 11.26
N LYS A 164 3.91 -11.89 10.45
CA LYS A 164 3.37 -13.21 10.86
C LYS A 164 2.56 -13.11 12.15
N VAL A 165 1.69 -12.12 12.19
CA VAL A 165 0.87 -11.85 13.38
C VAL A 165 -0.01 -13.06 13.67
N ALA A 166 0.07 -13.55 14.90
CA ALA A 166 -0.72 -14.67 15.39
C ALA A 166 -1.89 -14.19 16.26
N VAL A 167 -2.88 -15.07 16.42
CA VAL A 167 -4.04 -14.81 17.28
C VAL A 167 -3.58 -14.53 18.72
N GLY A 168 -4.07 -13.43 19.31
CA GLY A 168 -3.78 -13.03 20.67
C GLY A 168 -2.45 -12.27 20.87
N GLU A 169 -1.66 -12.05 19.80
CA GLU A 169 -0.49 -11.18 19.91
C GLU A 169 -0.90 -9.71 20.03
N SER A 170 -0.16 -8.98 20.86
CA SER A 170 -0.31 -7.53 20.99
C SER A 170 0.37 -6.79 19.85
N VAL A 171 -0.36 -5.88 19.21
CA VAL A 171 0.10 -5.15 18.02
C VAL A 171 0.07 -3.65 18.27
N GLY A 172 1.16 -2.96 17.93
CA GLY A 172 1.22 -1.50 17.85
C GLY A 172 1.41 -1.03 16.40
N VAL A 173 0.72 0.05 16.01
CA VAL A 173 0.82 0.62 14.64
C VAL A 173 1.14 2.10 14.75
N TRP A 174 2.34 2.50 14.34
CA TRP A 174 2.78 3.89 14.26
C TRP A 174 2.44 4.47 12.90
N GLY A 175 1.67 5.57 12.91
CA GLY A 175 1.11 6.18 11.71
C GLY A 175 -0.12 5.42 11.21
N VAL A 176 -1.32 5.96 11.46
CA VAL A 176 -2.59 5.32 11.07
C VAL A 176 -3.25 6.09 9.92
N GLY A 177 -2.43 6.46 8.92
CA GLY A 177 -2.84 6.99 7.62
C GLY A 177 -3.36 5.90 6.68
N GLY A 178 -3.11 6.05 5.37
CA GLY A 178 -3.61 5.12 4.35
C GLY A 178 -3.20 3.65 4.56
N VAL A 179 -1.91 3.39 4.82
CA VAL A 179 -1.39 2.04 5.05
C VAL A 179 -1.67 1.56 6.47
N GLY A 180 -1.38 2.39 7.50
CA GLY A 180 -1.53 1.99 8.89
C GLY A 180 -2.98 1.70 9.30
N THR A 181 -3.95 2.40 8.73
CA THR A 181 -5.39 2.09 8.89
C THR A 181 -5.70 0.64 8.51
N HIS A 182 -5.18 0.18 7.37
CA HIS A 182 -5.42 -1.19 6.93
C HIS A 182 -4.58 -2.21 7.71
N ILE A 183 -3.41 -1.82 8.25
CA ILE A 183 -2.68 -2.69 9.21
C ILE A 183 -3.56 -2.94 10.44
N VAL A 184 -4.22 -1.91 11.01
CA VAL A 184 -5.15 -2.07 12.14
C VAL A 184 -6.30 -3.02 11.79
N GLN A 185 -6.99 -2.81 10.67
CA GLN A 185 -8.09 -3.66 10.24
C GLN A 185 -7.66 -5.13 10.03
N LEU A 186 -6.51 -5.33 9.40
CA LEU A 186 -5.99 -6.66 9.10
C LEU A 186 -5.43 -7.36 10.34
N ALA A 187 -4.79 -6.63 11.27
CA ALA A 187 -4.40 -7.15 12.57
C ALA A 187 -5.63 -7.63 13.36
N ARG A 188 -6.73 -6.87 13.31
CA ARG A 188 -8.01 -7.28 13.90
C ARG A 188 -8.56 -8.55 13.25
N LEU A 189 -8.52 -8.61 11.91
CA LEU A 189 -9.02 -9.74 11.14
C LEU A 189 -8.28 -11.05 11.47
N VAL A 190 -6.95 -10.99 11.70
CA VAL A 190 -6.15 -12.17 12.07
C VAL A 190 -6.23 -12.51 13.56
N GLY A 191 -6.92 -11.69 14.36
CA GLY A 191 -7.17 -11.96 15.78
C GLY A 191 -6.10 -11.46 16.73
N ALA A 192 -5.34 -10.42 16.38
CA ALA A 192 -4.46 -9.72 17.30
C ALA A 192 -5.24 -9.04 18.44
N ALA A 193 -4.67 -9.03 19.64
CA ALA A 193 -5.25 -8.35 20.83
C ALA A 193 -4.22 -8.16 21.95
N PRO A 194 -4.06 -6.96 22.53
CA PRO A 194 -4.68 -5.69 22.07
C PRO A 194 -4.01 -5.12 20.83
N ILE A 195 -4.76 -4.29 20.09
CA ILE A 195 -4.26 -3.48 18.95
C ILE A 195 -4.20 -2.02 19.40
N VAL A 196 -3.03 -1.42 19.33
CA VAL A 196 -2.79 -0.03 19.73
C VAL A 196 -2.40 0.81 18.53
N ALA A 197 -3.23 1.78 18.17
CA ALA A 197 -2.92 2.78 17.16
C ALA A 197 -2.11 3.92 17.79
N VAL A 198 -1.03 4.36 17.13
CA VAL A 198 -0.17 5.45 17.61
C VAL A 198 -0.04 6.49 16.50
N ASP A 199 -0.56 7.70 16.72
CA ASP A 199 -0.51 8.79 15.74
C ASP A 199 -0.50 10.15 16.44
N ILE A 200 0.05 11.18 15.79
CA ILE A 200 0.05 12.56 16.30
C ILE A 200 -1.32 13.22 16.18
N ASN A 201 -2.13 12.80 15.21
CA ASN A 201 -3.39 13.44 14.83
C ASN A 201 -4.58 12.81 15.60
N PRO A 202 -5.31 13.58 16.43
CA PRO A 202 -6.43 13.04 17.21
C PRO A 202 -7.57 12.50 16.31
N VAL A 203 -7.89 13.15 15.21
CA VAL A 203 -8.95 12.69 14.29
C VAL A 203 -8.61 11.32 13.70
N VAL A 204 -7.34 11.10 13.36
CA VAL A 204 -6.87 9.82 12.84
C VAL A 204 -6.90 8.74 13.94
N ARG A 205 -6.55 9.10 15.18
CA ARG A 205 -6.64 8.19 16.34
C ARG A 205 -8.08 7.75 16.62
N ASP A 206 -9.04 8.68 16.62
CA ASP A 206 -10.45 8.37 16.83
C ASP A 206 -10.98 7.43 15.74
N ARG A 207 -10.63 7.71 14.49
CA ARG A 207 -10.96 6.84 13.35
C ARG A 207 -10.36 5.44 13.49
N ALA A 208 -9.13 5.33 14.01
CA ALA A 208 -8.49 4.03 14.21
C ALA A 208 -9.25 3.14 15.21
N LEU A 209 -9.82 3.73 16.28
CA LEU A 209 -10.69 3.01 17.21
C LEU A 209 -11.94 2.47 16.52
N GLU A 210 -12.58 3.28 15.66
CA GLU A 210 -13.75 2.86 14.89
C GLU A 210 -13.44 1.74 13.88
N LEU A 211 -12.20 1.66 13.41
CA LEU A 211 -11.74 0.70 12.42
C LEU A 211 -11.07 -0.55 13.03
N GLY A 212 -11.08 -0.68 14.36
CA GLY A 212 -10.71 -1.91 15.03
C GLY A 212 -9.50 -1.87 15.95
N ALA A 213 -8.89 -0.70 16.22
CA ALA A 213 -7.94 -0.57 17.30
C ALA A 213 -8.65 -0.65 18.65
N ASP A 214 -8.02 -1.31 19.63
CA ASP A 214 -8.54 -1.37 21.01
C ASP A 214 -8.17 -0.12 21.81
N HIS A 215 -7.03 0.51 21.46
CA HIS A 215 -6.53 1.74 22.05
C HIS A 215 -5.90 2.65 21.01
N ALA A 216 -5.91 3.96 21.29
CA ALA A 216 -5.24 4.95 20.46
C ALA A 216 -4.44 5.93 21.33
N LEU A 217 -3.17 6.16 21.00
CA LEU A 217 -2.23 6.96 21.79
C LEU A 217 -1.57 8.03 20.91
N ASP A 218 -1.17 9.14 21.52
CA ASP A 218 -0.37 10.18 20.87
C ASP A 218 1.11 9.78 20.91
N SER A 219 1.79 9.74 19.78
CA SER A 219 3.22 9.41 19.70
C SER A 219 4.12 10.45 20.39
N ARG A 220 3.61 11.67 20.67
CA ARG A 220 4.31 12.72 21.40
C ARG A 220 4.14 12.64 22.92
N ASP A 221 3.29 11.73 23.38
CA ASP A 221 3.05 11.55 24.80
C ASP A 221 4.32 10.98 25.49
N PRO A 222 4.92 11.69 26.45
CA PRO A 222 6.11 11.21 27.15
C PRO A 222 5.86 9.91 27.94
N GLU A 223 4.60 9.63 28.28
CA GLU A 223 4.20 8.41 28.99
C GLU A 223 3.75 7.28 28.05
N LEU A 224 3.95 7.42 26.73
CA LEU A 224 3.49 6.42 25.73
C LEU A 224 3.93 5.00 26.11
N LYS A 225 5.20 4.83 26.46
CA LYS A 225 5.75 3.52 26.80
C LYS A 225 5.10 2.91 28.05
N ASP A 226 4.88 3.71 29.07
CA ASP A 226 4.23 3.26 30.30
C ASP A 226 2.76 2.91 30.07
N LYS A 227 2.06 3.69 29.23
CA LYS A 227 0.69 3.39 28.81
C LYS A 227 0.61 2.08 28.02
N LEU A 228 1.52 1.87 27.06
CA LEU A 228 1.63 0.60 26.34
C LEU A 228 1.93 -0.57 27.26
N HIS A 229 2.85 -0.39 28.22
CA HIS A 229 3.17 -1.40 29.22
C HIS A 229 1.93 -1.77 30.06
N ALA A 230 1.15 -0.79 30.48
CA ALA A 230 -0.08 -1.02 31.23
C ALA A 230 -1.15 -1.73 30.37
N ILE A 231 -1.38 -1.29 29.12
CA ILE A 231 -2.33 -1.90 28.18
C ILE A 231 -2.00 -3.38 27.95
N THR A 232 -0.71 -3.70 27.80
CA THR A 232 -0.22 -5.05 27.56
C THR A 232 0.00 -5.86 28.84
N ARG A 233 -0.48 -5.35 29.99
CA ARG A 233 -0.34 -5.99 31.32
C ARG A 233 1.11 -6.32 31.66
N GLY A 234 2.02 -5.40 31.40
CA GLY A 234 3.44 -5.54 31.75
C GLY A 234 4.29 -6.29 30.71
N ARG A 235 3.71 -6.74 29.58
CA ARG A 235 4.41 -7.57 28.60
C ARG A 235 5.09 -6.80 27.46
N ASN A 236 4.63 -5.58 27.16
CA ASN A 236 4.96 -4.83 25.95
C ASN A 236 4.42 -5.51 24.67
N LEU A 237 4.70 -4.93 23.49
CA LEU A 237 4.15 -5.38 22.23
C LEU A 237 4.90 -6.60 21.66
N ASP A 238 4.16 -7.56 21.16
CA ASP A 238 4.72 -8.69 20.41
C ASP A 238 5.15 -8.26 19.00
N VAL A 239 4.34 -7.40 18.36
CA VAL A 239 4.61 -6.86 17.02
C VAL A 239 4.37 -5.35 16.99
N ALA A 240 5.26 -4.62 16.34
CA ALA A 240 5.07 -3.22 16.02
C ALA A 240 5.20 -3.01 14.51
N PHE A 241 4.37 -2.13 13.97
CA PHE A 241 4.45 -1.69 12.58
C PHE A 241 4.77 -0.20 12.55
N ASP A 242 5.84 0.18 11.86
CA ASP A 242 6.12 1.58 11.54
C ASP A 242 5.67 1.86 10.11
N ALA A 243 4.53 2.54 9.97
CA ALA A 243 3.96 2.96 8.69
C ALA A 243 4.27 4.43 8.36
N VAL A 244 5.14 5.08 9.13
CA VAL A 244 5.62 6.46 8.93
C VAL A 244 6.98 6.48 8.26
N GLY A 245 7.93 5.69 8.79
CA GLY A 245 9.30 5.60 8.29
C GLY A 245 10.25 6.66 8.85
N LEU A 246 9.87 7.46 9.85
CA LEU A 246 10.76 8.41 10.50
C LEU A 246 11.63 7.70 11.55
N LYS A 247 12.83 8.21 11.77
CA LYS A 247 13.73 7.73 12.82
C LYS A 247 13.04 7.67 14.19
N SER A 248 12.30 8.71 14.53
CA SER A 248 11.61 8.82 15.82
C SER A 248 10.52 7.76 16.01
N THR A 249 9.71 7.48 14.99
CA THR A 249 8.64 6.46 15.05
C THR A 249 9.20 5.06 15.07
N PHE A 250 10.22 4.79 14.26
CA PHE A 250 10.92 3.51 14.24
C PHE A 250 11.55 3.17 15.61
N GLU A 251 12.34 4.09 16.16
CA GLU A 251 13.04 3.89 17.43
C GLU A 251 12.03 3.75 18.59
N GLN A 252 10.97 4.54 18.59
CA GLN A 252 9.89 4.47 19.60
C GLN A 252 9.15 3.12 19.50
N ALA A 253 8.81 2.66 18.29
CA ALA A 253 8.17 1.38 18.06
C ALA A 253 9.04 0.21 18.52
N LEU A 254 10.34 0.25 18.18
CA LEU A 254 11.32 -0.75 18.60
C LEU A 254 11.47 -0.81 20.13
N ASP A 255 11.44 0.35 20.80
CA ASP A 255 11.54 0.43 22.26
C ASP A 255 10.33 -0.19 22.98
N CYS A 256 9.15 -0.09 22.38
CA CYS A 256 7.90 -0.62 22.94
C CYS A 256 7.72 -2.15 22.76
N LEU A 257 8.64 -2.83 22.09
CA LEU A 257 8.58 -4.28 21.91
C LEU A 257 8.98 -5.06 23.15
N THR A 258 8.34 -6.20 23.36
CA THR A 258 8.76 -7.22 24.34
C THR A 258 10.09 -7.87 23.93
N VAL A 259 10.65 -8.69 24.81
CA VAL A 259 11.80 -9.57 24.47
C VAL A 259 11.36 -10.56 23.39
N GLY A 260 12.10 -10.63 22.30
CA GLY A 260 11.77 -11.46 21.13
C GLY A 260 10.71 -10.86 20.22
N GLY A 261 10.18 -9.66 20.53
CA GLY A 261 9.23 -8.93 19.68
C GLY A 261 9.85 -8.49 18.36
N ARG A 262 8.99 -8.17 17.38
CA ARG A 262 9.40 -7.82 16.02
C ARG A 262 8.81 -6.49 15.54
N LEU A 263 9.67 -5.63 15.00
CA LEU A 263 9.31 -4.40 14.30
C LEU A 263 9.27 -4.67 12.80
N VAL A 264 8.16 -4.36 12.17
CA VAL A 264 8.00 -4.37 10.71
C VAL A 264 8.07 -2.93 10.21
N ALA A 265 9.11 -2.59 9.46
CA ALA A 265 9.30 -1.30 8.84
C ALA A 265 8.58 -1.29 7.47
N VAL A 266 7.50 -0.52 7.37
CA VAL A 266 6.65 -0.39 6.18
C VAL A 266 6.77 1.01 5.57
N GLY A 267 6.81 2.05 6.40
CA GLY A 267 7.02 3.43 5.99
C GLY A 267 8.43 3.63 5.43
N MET A 268 8.56 4.54 4.47
CA MET A 268 9.82 4.81 3.78
C MET A 268 10.24 6.26 3.95
N SER A 269 11.49 6.49 4.35
CA SER A 269 12.14 7.80 4.36
C SER A 269 13.63 7.68 4.08
N ALA A 270 14.31 8.81 3.95
CA ALA A 270 15.77 8.87 3.83
C ALA A 270 16.49 8.86 5.20
N GLU A 271 15.75 8.79 6.31
CA GLU A 271 16.33 8.81 7.65
C GLU A 271 17.00 7.47 8.00
N SER A 272 17.98 7.54 8.89
CA SER A 272 18.75 6.38 9.35
C SER A 272 18.46 6.11 10.84
N PRO A 273 17.47 5.29 11.19
CA PRO A 273 17.18 4.91 12.56
C PRO A 273 18.27 3.99 13.13
N THR A 274 18.33 3.88 14.46
CA THR A 274 19.25 2.99 15.16
C THR A 274 18.50 1.89 15.92
N VAL A 275 19.19 0.77 16.13
CA VAL A 275 18.69 -0.32 16.98
C VAL A 275 19.28 -0.27 18.40
N GLY A 276 20.05 0.78 18.69
CA GLY A 276 20.78 0.95 19.95
C GLY A 276 22.04 0.07 20.04
N PRO A 277 22.62 -0.06 21.25
CA PRO A 277 23.81 -0.89 21.45
C PRO A 277 23.56 -2.35 21.10
N THR A 278 24.46 -2.98 20.34
CA THR A 278 24.32 -4.37 19.87
C THR A 278 24.18 -5.39 21.02
N SER A 279 24.81 -5.10 22.18
CA SER A 279 24.65 -5.95 23.38
C SER A 279 23.19 -5.95 23.89
N MET A 280 22.56 -4.79 23.97
CA MET A 280 21.17 -4.66 24.41
C MET A 280 20.19 -5.22 23.35
N PHE A 281 20.47 -4.98 22.06
CA PHE A 281 19.70 -5.56 20.97
C PHE A 281 19.76 -7.09 20.99
N GLY A 282 20.95 -7.66 21.20
CA GLY A 282 21.13 -9.11 21.31
C GLY A 282 20.45 -9.71 22.54
N LEU A 283 20.56 -9.09 23.71
CA LEU A 283 19.89 -9.54 24.94
C LEU A 283 18.36 -9.48 24.81
N SER A 284 17.82 -8.46 24.18
CA SER A 284 16.37 -8.34 23.97
C SER A 284 15.84 -9.28 22.89
N LYS A 285 16.70 -9.88 22.05
CA LYS A 285 16.32 -10.76 20.92
C LYS A 285 15.27 -10.14 20.00
N LYS A 286 15.15 -8.81 19.99
CA LYS A 286 14.22 -8.11 19.09
C LYS A 286 14.62 -8.33 17.65
N GLN A 287 13.64 -8.25 16.76
CA GLN A 287 13.82 -8.41 15.32
C GLN A 287 13.39 -7.12 14.62
N VAL A 288 14.10 -6.75 13.56
CA VAL A 288 13.73 -5.67 12.64
C VAL A 288 13.57 -6.28 11.25
N LEU A 289 12.40 -6.14 10.67
CA LEU A 289 12.00 -6.75 9.41
C LEU A 289 11.61 -5.64 8.43
N GLY A 290 12.30 -5.55 7.30
CA GLY A 290 11.90 -4.68 6.19
C GLY A 290 10.70 -5.27 5.46
N HIS A 291 9.77 -4.41 5.03
CA HIS A 291 8.61 -4.83 4.25
C HIS A 291 8.37 -3.91 3.06
N LEU A 292 8.08 -4.52 1.90
CA LEU A 292 7.66 -3.82 0.69
C LEU A 292 6.69 -4.69 -0.11
N GLY A 293 5.52 -4.12 -0.41
CA GLY A 293 4.55 -4.73 -1.32
C GLY A 293 3.89 -6.01 -0.80
N TYR A 294 3.52 -6.90 -1.72
CA TYR A 294 2.68 -8.07 -1.48
C TYR A 294 2.90 -9.14 -2.56
N GLN A 295 2.35 -10.34 -2.37
CA GLN A 295 2.23 -11.34 -3.44
C GLN A 295 0.92 -11.12 -4.20
N ASN A 296 0.89 -11.34 -5.53
CA ASN A 296 -0.35 -11.12 -6.31
C ASN A 296 -1.54 -11.94 -5.79
N VAL A 297 -1.29 -13.16 -5.28
CA VAL A 297 -2.33 -14.00 -4.65
C VAL A 297 -2.96 -13.35 -3.40
N ASP A 298 -2.31 -12.37 -2.80
CA ASP A 298 -2.87 -11.64 -1.66
C ASP A 298 -4.05 -10.76 -2.09
N ILE A 299 -3.99 -10.17 -3.29
CA ILE A 299 -5.10 -9.39 -3.86
C ILE A 299 -6.33 -10.29 -4.04
N GLU A 300 -6.16 -11.51 -4.56
CA GLU A 300 -7.24 -12.48 -4.72
C GLU A 300 -7.88 -12.84 -3.36
N THR A 301 -7.05 -13.09 -2.35
CA THR A 301 -7.50 -13.35 -0.99
C THR A 301 -8.30 -12.18 -0.43
N LEU A 302 -7.82 -10.95 -0.62
CA LEU A 302 -8.46 -9.72 -0.15
C LEU A 302 -9.78 -9.46 -0.88
N ALA A 303 -9.81 -9.60 -2.21
CA ALA A 303 -11.02 -9.45 -3.01
C ALA A 303 -12.11 -10.43 -2.53
N ARG A 304 -11.73 -11.68 -2.21
CA ARG A 304 -12.63 -12.67 -1.62
C ARG A 304 -13.12 -12.25 -0.23
N LEU A 305 -12.25 -11.71 0.63
CA LEU A 305 -12.63 -11.25 1.98
C LEU A 305 -13.63 -10.08 1.91
N VAL A 306 -13.42 -9.15 0.99
CA VAL A 306 -14.36 -8.04 0.73
C VAL A 306 -15.69 -8.59 0.22
N SER A 307 -15.67 -9.47 -0.78
CA SER A 307 -16.86 -10.12 -1.35
C SER A 307 -17.69 -10.86 -0.30
N LEU A 308 -17.03 -11.47 0.69
CA LEU A 308 -17.68 -12.17 1.80
C LEU A 308 -18.11 -11.26 2.96
N GLY A 309 -17.89 -9.95 2.86
CA GLY A 309 -18.17 -8.98 3.93
C GLY A 309 -17.30 -9.16 5.18
N ARG A 310 -16.12 -9.79 5.05
CA ARG A 310 -15.17 -9.97 6.16
C ARG A 310 -14.19 -8.81 6.30
N LEU A 311 -14.02 -8.04 5.25
CA LEU A 311 -13.24 -6.82 5.20
C LEU A 311 -14.11 -5.74 4.54
N ASP A 312 -14.39 -4.67 5.27
CA ASP A 312 -15.14 -3.51 4.77
C ASP A 312 -14.19 -2.37 4.45
N LEU A 313 -14.14 -1.99 3.19
CA LEU A 313 -13.31 -0.91 2.65
C LEU A 313 -14.11 0.34 2.29
N SER A 314 -15.41 0.36 2.54
CA SER A 314 -16.30 1.49 2.18
C SER A 314 -15.85 2.81 2.80
N ARG A 315 -15.27 2.78 4.01
CA ARG A 315 -14.75 3.94 4.74
C ARG A 315 -13.30 4.30 4.38
N SER A 316 -12.64 3.47 3.58
CA SER A 316 -11.24 3.69 3.18
C SER A 316 -11.12 4.73 2.06
N ILE A 317 -12.18 4.95 1.29
CA ILE A 317 -12.22 5.91 0.20
C ILE A 317 -12.73 7.25 0.74
N SER A 318 -11.85 8.23 0.84
CA SER A 318 -12.17 9.55 1.39
C SER A 318 -12.76 10.48 0.33
N ARG A 319 -12.26 10.40 -0.90
CA ARG A 319 -12.74 11.17 -2.06
C ARG A 319 -12.51 10.42 -3.36
N VAL A 320 -13.39 10.66 -4.34
CA VAL A 320 -13.18 10.33 -5.74
C VAL A 320 -13.19 11.65 -6.51
N ILE A 321 -12.17 11.89 -7.30
CA ILE A 321 -12.02 13.13 -8.10
C ILE A 321 -11.69 12.79 -9.56
N PRO A 322 -12.02 13.66 -10.53
CA PRO A 322 -11.61 13.47 -11.92
C PRO A 322 -10.10 13.42 -12.08
N LEU A 323 -9.62 12.78 -13.15
CA LEU A 323 -8.19 12.74 -13.47
C LEU A 323 -7.58 14.14 -13.62
N GLU A 324 -8.36 15.09 -14.15
CA GLU A 324 -7.96 16.49 -14.34
C GLU A 324 -7.55 17.17 -13.03
N ASP A 325 -8.16 16.76 -11.93
CA ASP A 325 -7.96 17.35 -10.61
C ASP A 325 -6.81 16.65 -9.83
N VAL A 326 -5.97 15.88 -10.52
CA VAL A 326 -4.87 15.11 -9.90
C VAL A 326 -3.97 15.96 -9.03
N ARG A 327 -3.69 17.22 -9.42
CA ARG A 327 -2.87 18.14 -8.62
C ARG A 327 -3.52 18.50 -7.29
N ASP A 328 -4.83 18.69 -7.28
CA ASP A 328 -5.60 18.96 -6.07
C ASP A 328 -5.62 17.74 -5.14
N GLY A 329 -5.71 16.53 -5.73
CA GLY A 329 -5.58 15.27 -5.00
C GLY A 329 -4.21 15.08 -4.36
N ILE A 330 -3.13 15.40 -5.08
CA ILE A 330 -1.75 15.38 -4.58
C ILE A 330 -1.59 16.38 -3.43
N ALA A 331 -2.02 17.64 -3.60
CA ALA A 331 -1.95 18.67 -2.57
C ALA A 331 -2.74 18.27 -1.31
N ALA A 332 -3.95 17.74 -1.49
CA ALA A 332 -4.79 17.29 -0.39
C ALA A 332 -4.13 16.14 0.41
N LEU A 333 -3.43 15.22 -0.26
CA LEU A 333 -2.68 14.16 0.43
C LEU A 333 -1.43 14.73 1.14
N GLU A 334 -0.68 15.61 0.49
CA GLU A 334 0.53 16.23 1.03
C GLU A 334 0.24 17.04 2.30
N HIS A 335 -0.84 17.81 2.29
CA HIS A 335 -1.24 18.66 3.42
C HIS A 335 -2.21 17.97 4.39
N ALA A 336 -2.49 16.69 4.18
CA ALA A 336 -3.45 15.90 4.97
C ALA A 336 -4.84 16.56 5.09
N GLU A 337 -5.32 17.23 4.03
CA GLU A 337 -6.59 17.93 4.02
C GLU A 337 -7.78 16.99 4.23
N GLY A 338 -8.47 17.14 5.38
CA GLY A 338 -9.55 16.24 5.79
C GLY A 338 -9.06 14.86 6.23
N ASN A 339 -7.75 14.68 6.44
CA ASN A 339 -7.12 13.44 6.89
C ASN A 339 -7.50 12.23 6.02
N PRO A 340 -7.24 12.24 4.71
CA PRO A 340 -7.70 11.18 3.82
C PRO A 340 -7.04 9.84 4.13
N ILE A 341 -7.79 8.75 4.02
CA ILE A 341 -7.24 7.40 3.97
C ILE A 341 -6.76 7.14 2.55
N ARG A 342 -7.69 7.26 1.57
CA ARG A 342 -7.36 7.18 0.14
C ARG A 342 -8.18 8.18 -0.68
N ILE A 343 -7.51 8.81 -1.63
CA ILE A 343 -8.14 9.63 -2.68
C ILE A 343 -8.01 8.83 -3.97
N LEU A 344 -9.10 8.71 -4.72
CA LEU A 344 -9.12 8.02 -6.01
C LEU A 344 -9.27 9.03 -7.14
N LEU A 345 -8.53 8.79 -8.22
CA LEU A 345 -8.74 9.41 -9.53
C LEU A 345 -9.69 8.55 -10.34
N GLN A 346 -10.63 9.19 -11.02
CA GLN A 346 -11.51 8.59 -12.02
C GLN A 346 -11.18 9.23 -13.36
N PRO A 347 -10.52 8.51 -14.26
CA PRO A 347 -10.18 8.99 -15.61
C PRO A 347 -11.38 9.13 -16.52
#